data_a01623b3509e009ebca7fe9c4fcc19b0
#
_entry.id   a01623b3509e009ebca7fe9c4fcc19b0
#
_cell.length_a   1.000
_cell.length_b   1.000
_cell.length_c   1.000
_cell.angle_alpha   90.00
_cell.angle_beta   90.00
_cell.angle_gamma   90.00
#
_symmetry.space_group_name_H-M   'P 1'
#
loop_
_entity.id
_entity.type
_entity.pdbx_description
1 polymer ?
#
loop_
_entity_poly.entity_id
_entity_poly.type
_entity_poly.pdbx_seq_one_letter_code
_entity_poly.pdbx_strand_id
1 'polypeptide(L)'
;IKDAVASTDRPGVVGGIGSFGGMFDLTAVAGLTHPILVSGTDGVGTKLLIAQKLNRHDTIGIDCVAMCINDILAQGAEPLFFLDYIATGHNTPDKMAQIVSGVAEGCRQSGAALVGGETAEMPDMYSQDEYDLAGYATGVVDQDKMLTTALPKAGDVLIGLASSGIHSNGYSLVRQVLFKDNNVKLSDQPAELNGQTVGEALLTPTRIYVKPVLPLIKKGLIHGVSHITGGGLPENLPRMFADSLQAVIDASTWPKLPIFSYLQKMGDLDADDLYGTFNMGLGMILAVAPENVAAVQDALKQAGEDSWQIGRLQDRPADEEKLIIK
;
A
#
# COMPACT_ATOMS: atom_id res chain seq x y z
N ILE A 1 -17.22 -5.41 -16.56
CA ILE A 1 -17.24 -4.50 -15.41
C ILE A 1 -18.27 -4.96 -14.38
N LYS A 2 -19.57 -5.11 -14.72
CA LYS A 2 -20.63 -5.45 -13.74
C LYS A 2 -20.30 -6.71 -12.92
N ASP A 3 -19.86 -7.77 -13.56
CA ASP A 3 -19.52 -9.04 -12.87
C ASP A 3 -18.28 -8.87 -11.97
N ALA A 4 -17.29 -8.08 -12.40
CA ALA A 4 -16.11 -7.79 -11.60
C ALA A 4 -16.49 -7.02 -10.32
N VAL A 5 -17.36 -6.02 -10.44
CA VAL A 5 -17.84 -5.26 -9.27
C VAL A 5 -18.69 -6.13 -8.35
N ALA A 6 -19.67 -6.88 -8.88
CA ALA A 6 -20.51 -7.78 -8.10
C ALA A 6 -19.69 -8.84 -7.34
N SER A 7 -18.53 -9.24 -7.86
CA SER A 7 -17.63 -10.18 -7.19
C SER A 7 -16.99 -9.63 -5.90
N THR A 8 -17.14 -8.34 -5.62
CA THR A 8 -16.67 -7.69 -4.39
C THR A 8 -17.74 -7.55 -3.33
N ASP A 9 -18.99 -7.94 -3.62
CA ASP A 9 -20.13 -7.80 -2.71
C ASP A 9 -19.85 -8.50 -1.38
N ARG A 10 -20.25 -7.83 -0.30
CA ARG A 10 -20.15 -8.34 1.06
C ARG A 10 -21.39 -7.96 1.87
N PRO A 11 -21.64 -8.60 3.03
CA PRO A 11 -22.69 -8.15 3.94
C PRO A 11 -22.53 -6.66 4.30
N GLY A 12 -23.62 -5.92 4.25
CA GLY A 12 -23.66 -4.47 4.47
C GLY A 12 -23.80 -3.65 3.20
N VAL A 13 -23.47 -4.17 2.03
CA VAL A 13 -23.73 -3.44 0.77
C VAL A 13 -25.24 -3.32 0.56
N VAL A 14 -25.72 -2.09 0.35
CA VAL A 14 -27.13 -1.79 0.09
C VAL A 14 -27.28 -1.26 -1.34
N GLY A 15 -28.17 -1.90 -2.11
CA GLY A 15 -28.39 -1.53 -3.51
C GLY A 15 -27.33 -2.14 -4.45
N GLY A 16 -27.12 -1.51 -5.59
CA GLY A 16 -26.18 -1.96 -6.62
C GLY A 16 -25.64 -0.80 -7.44
N ILE A 17 -24.76 -1.08 -8.40
CA ILE A 17 -24.22 -0.09 -9.32
C ILE A 17 -25.36 0.59 -10.08
N GLY A 18 -25.30 1.92 -10.20
CA GLY A 18 -26.27 2.75 -10.92
C GLY A 18 -27.14 3.62 -10.01
N SER A 19 -26.97 3.53 -8.69
CA SER A 19 -27.49 4.52 -7.73
C SER A 19 -26.64 5.80 -7.79
N PHE A 20 -27.18 6.93 -7.27
CA PHE A 20 -26.44 8.18 -7.16
C PHE A 20 -25.25 8.11 -6.18
N GLY A 21 -25.23 7.12 -5.27
CA GLY A 21 -24.15 6.91 -4.31
C GLY A 21 -24.08 5.47 -3.84
N GLY A 22 -22.88 5.05 -3.41
CA GLY A 22 -22.68 3.78 -2.73
C GLY A 22 -23.25 3.83 -1.30
N MET A 23 -23.98 2.79 -0.90
CA MET A 23 -24.57 2.70 0.43
C MET A 23 -24.04 1.46 1.16
N PHE A 24 -23.79 1.62 2.45
CA PHE A 24 -23.34 0.52 3.30
C PHE A 24 -24.05 0.55 4.65
N ASP A 25 -24.66 -0.57 5.02
CA ASP A 25 -25.30 -0.74 6.33
C ASP A 25 -24.26 -1.13 7.38
N LEU A 26 -23.96 -0.21 8.28
CA LEU A 26 -22.96 -0.41 9.32
C LEU A 26 -23.39 -1.47 10.36
N THR A 27 -24.67 -1.76 10.48
CA THR A 27 -25.17 -2.79 11.40
C THR A 27 -24.74 -4.20 10.99
N ALA A 28 -24.30 -4.39 9.76
CA ALA A 28 -23.71 -5.63 9.28
C ALA A 28 -22.31 -5.93 9.88
N VAL A 29 -21.67 -4.93 10.50
CA VAL A 29 -20.36 -5.09 11.16
C VAL A 29 -20.58 -5.37 12.64
N ALA A 30 -20.30 -6.61 13.06
CA ALA A 30 -20.50 -7.02 14.44
C ALA A 30 -19.45 -6.43 15.41
N GLY A 31 -19.85 -6.24 16.67
CA GLY A 31 -18.94 -5.92 17.78
C GLY A 31 -18.54 -4.45 17.89
N LEU A 32 -19.23 -3.54 17.20
CA LEU A 32 -19.02 -2.10 17.33
C LEU A 32 -19.87 -1.53 18.45
N THR A 33 -19.24 -0.80 19.36
CA THR A 33 -19.90 -0.06 20.47
C THR A 33 -19.86 1.44 20.23
N HIS A 34 -18.72 1.92 19.74
CA HIS A 34 -18.49 3.31 19.37
C HIS A 34 -17.76 3.37 18.03
N PRO A 35 -18.48 3.17 16.91
CA PRO A 35 -17.87 3.09 15.59
C PRO A 35 -17.29 4.43 15.13
N ILE A 36 -16.03 4.41 14.73
CA ILE A 36 -15.33 5.51 14.08
C ILE A 36 -15.09 5.12 12.62
N LEU A 37 -15.54 5.96 11.70
CA LEU A 37 -15.24 5.81 10.29
C LEU A 37 -13.84 6.38 10.00
N VAL A 38 -13.04 5.60 9.28
CA VAL A 38 -11.72 6.00 8.81
C VAL A 38 -11.75 6.00 7.29
N SER A 39 -11.40 7.11 6.69
CA SER A 39 -11.39 7.26 5.23
C SER A 39 -10.03 7.70 4.73
N GLY A 40 -9.65 7.20 3.57
CA GLY A 40 -8.43 7.56 2.87
C GLY A 40 -8.69 7.70 1.38
N THR A 41 -7.96 8.61 0.74
CA THR A 41 -7.98 8.79 -0.72
C THR A 41 -6.55 8.90 -1.21
N ASP A 42 -6.27 8.25 -2.33
CA ASP A 42 -4.96 8.30 -2.98
C ASP A 42 -5.11 7.96 -4.48
N GLY A 43 -4.07 8.27 -5.25
CA GLY A 43 -3.94 7.89 -6.65
C GLY A 43 -2.83 6.86 -6.87
N VAL A 44 -2.80 6.30 -8.08
CA VAL A 44 -1.69 5.41 -8.47
C VAL A 44 -0.40 6.21 -8.72
N GLY A 45 -0.55 7.45 -9.14
CA GLY A 45 0.59 8.30 -9.48
C GLY A 45 1.30 7.90 -10.79
N THR A 46 2.57 8.30 -10.91
CA THR A 46 3.29 8.19 -12.20
C THR A 46 3.70 6.76 -12.60
N LYS A 47 3.38 5.73 -11.80
CA LYS A 47 3.40 4.32 -12.21
C LYS A 47 2.46 4.08 -13.40
N LEU A 48 1.37 4.83 -13.51
CA LEU A 48 0.44 4.77 -14.65
C LEU A 48 1.13 4.92 -16.00
N LEU A 49 2.19 5.74 -16.07
CA LEU A 49 2.95 5.94 -17.32
C LEU A 49 3.67 4.66 -17.78
N ILE A 50 3.97 3.74 -16.86
CA ILE A 50 4.54 2.42 -17.20
C ILE A 50 3.43 1.53 -17.77
N ALA A 51 2.27 1.50 -17.14
CA ALA A 51 1.09 0.76 -17.61
C ALA A 51 0.66 1.21 -19.01
N GLN A 52 0.60 2.52 -19.25
CA GLN A 52 0.27 3.11 -20.53
C GLN A 52 1.27 2.72 -21.63
N LYS A 53 2.59 2.81 -21.34
CA LYS A 53 3.64 2.42 -22.30
C LYS A 53 3.64 0.93 -22.65
N LEU A 54 3.26 0.07 -21.69
CA LEU A 54 3.17 -1.38 -21.89
C LEU A 54 1.79 -1.80 -22.41
N ASN A 55 0.82 -0.90 -22.47
CA ASN A 55 -0.58 -1.19 -22.74
C ASN A 55 -1.12 -2.33 -21.86
N ARG A 56 -0.79 -2.30 -20.56
CA ARG A 56 -1.20 -3.26 -19.53
C ARG A 56 -1.85 -2.51 -18.38
N HIS A 57 -3.16 -2.72 -18.19
CA HIS A 57 -3.98 -1.91 -17.31
C HIS A 57 -4.68 -2.72 -16.22
N ASP A 58 -4.47 -4.02 -16.18
CA ASP A 58 -5.15 -4.98 -15.32
C ASP A 58 -4.64 -5.00 -13.87
N THR A 59 -3.46 -4.44 -13.61
CA THR A 59 -2.82 -4.48 -12.28
C THR A 59 -2.85 -3.16 -11.51
N ILE A 60 -2.89 -2.02 -12.21
CA ILE A 60 -2.78 -0.70 -11.55
C ILE A 60 -4.01 -0.35 -10.69
N GLY A 61 -5.15 -1.00 -10.92
CA GLY A 61 -6.31 -0.92 -10.03
C GLY A 61 -6.03 -1.51 -8.65
N ILE A 62 -5.21 -2.57 -8.57
CA ILE A 62 -4.76 -3.15 -7.29
C ILE A 62 -3.91 -2.11 -6.55
N ASP A 63 -3.01 -1.40 -7.25
CA ASP A 63 -2.21 -0.32 -6.65
C ASP A 63 -3.09 0.77 -6.05
N CYS A 64 -4.10 1.23 -6.80
CA CYS A 64 -5.03 2.25 -6.34
C CYS A 64 -5.74 1.85 -5.04
N VAL A 65 -6.26 0.63 -4.98
CA VAL A 65 -6.91 0.09 -3.78
C VAL A 65 -5.92 -0.05 -2.64
N ALA A 66 -4.75 -0.61 -2.89
CA ALA A 66 -3.72 -0.84 -1.87
C ALA A 66 -3.29 0.45 -1.18
N MET A 67 -3.07 1.53 -1.95
CA MET A 67 -2.65 2.82 -1.40
C MET A 67 -3.67 3.38 -0.40
N CYS A 68 -4.96 3.34 -0.74
CA CYS A 68 -6.03 3.81 0.15
C CYS A 68 -6.28 2.86 1.34
N ILE A 69 -6.34 1.55 1.07
CA ILE A 69 -6.76 0.55 2.05
C ILE A 69 -5.69 0.28 3.10
N ASN A 70 -4.42 0.23 2.73
CA ASN A 70 -3.34 0.04 3.69
C ASN A 70 -3.23 1.22 4.67
N ASP A 71 -3.57 2.43 4.24
CA ASP A 71 -3.58 3.61 5.12
C ASP A 71 -4.69 3.54 6.18
N ILE A 72 -5.91 3.12 5.79
CA ILE A 72 -6.97 2.95 6.79
C ILE A 72 -6.70 1.77 7.72
N LEU A 73 -6.07 0.69 7.22
CA LEU A 73 -5.60 -0.43 8.03
C LEU A 73 -4.58 0.04 9.09
N ALA A 74 -3.70 0.99 8.75
CA ALA A 74 -2.71 1.54 9.68
C ALA A 74 -3.34 2.26 10.88
N GLN A 75 -4.61 2.67 10.78
CA GLN A 75 -5.41 3.21 11.89
C GLN A 75 -6.19 2.12 12.67
N GLY A 76 -6.06 0.86 12.27
CA GLY A 76 -6.78 -0.28 12.87
C GLY A 76 -8.15 -0.55 12.23
N ALA A 77 -8.52 0.15 11.17
CA ALA A 77 -9.84 0.05 10.59
C ALA A 77 -10.01 -1.17 9.68
N GLU A 78 -11.17 -1.83 9.79
CA GLU A 78 -11.63 -2.83 8.83
C GLU A 78 -12.17 -2.12 7.59
N PRO A 79 -11.63 -2.39 6.38
CA PRO A 79 -12.17 -1.85 5.14
C PRO A 79 -13.62 -2.28 4.91
N LEU A 80 -14.48 -1.34 4.53
CA LEU A 80 -15.88 -1.58 4.23
C LEU A 80 -16.17 -1.50 2.74
N PHE A 81 -15.85 -0.36 2.14
CA PHE A 81 -16.11 -0.12 0.73
C PHE A 81 -15.09 0.81 0.09
N PHE A 82 -15.08 0.77 -1.22
CA PHE A 82 -14.20 1.52 -2.09
C PHE A 82 -14.98 2.20 -3.22
N LEU A 83 -14.51 3.36 -3.64
CA LEU A 83 -14.95 4.10 -4.82
C LEU A 83 -13.73 4.45 -5.66
N ASP A 84 -13.83 4.35 -6.98
CA ASP A 84 -12.78 4.78 -7.90
C ASP A 84 -13.20 6.01 -8.72
N TYR A 85 -12.19 6.77 -9.16
CA TYR A 85 -12.35 7.85 -10.11
C TYR A 85 -11.33 7.67 -11.24
N ILE A 86 -11.82 7.52 -12.46
CA ILE A 86 -11.01 7.39 -13.67
C ILE A 86 -11.24 8.62 -14.52
N ALA A 87 -10.19 9.43 -14.74
CA ALA A 87 -10.18 10.51 -15.71
C ALA A 87 -9.39 10.08 -16.94
N THR A 88 -9.94 10.20 -18.13
CA THR A 88 -9.29 9.72 -19.37
C THR A 88 -9.48 10.70 -20.53
N GLY A 89 -8.50 10.76 -21.42
CA GLY A 89 -8.64 11.55 -22.65
C GLY A 89 -9.67 10.99 -23.61
N HIS A 90 -9.72 9.65 -23.74
CA HIS A 90 -10.74 8.95 -24.51
C HIS A 90 -11.17 7.66 -23.81
N ASN A 91 -12.48 7.47 -23.71
CA ASN A 91 -13.06 6.29 -23.05
C ASN A 91 -13.01 5.08 -24.00
N THR A 92 -12.03 4.21 -23.78
CA THR A 92 -11.89 2.94 -24.48
C THR A 92 -12.44 1.81 -23.58
N PRO A 93 -13.60 1.19 -23.92
CA PRO A 93 -14.29 0.25 -23.05
C PRO A 93 -13.41 -0.91 -22.54
N ASP A 94 -12.58 -1.49 -23.38
CA ASP A 94 -11.71 -2.61 -23.00
C ASP A 94 -10.62 -2.18 -22.01
N LYS A 95 -10.05 -0.98 -22.18
CA LYS A 95 -9.08 -0.40 -21.24
C LYS A 95 -9.73 -0.15 -19.88
N MET A 96 -10.91 0.48 -19.89
CA MET A 96 -11.68 0.74 -18.65
C MET A 96 -12.05 -0.57 -17.94
N ALA A 97 -12.44 -1.60 -18.69
CA ALA A 97 -12.74 -2.90 -18.12
C ALA A 97 -11.52 -3.54 -17.41
N GLN A 98 -10.33 -3.42 -17.99
CA GLN A 98 -9.09 -3.89 -17.34
C GLN A 98 -8.81 -3.12 -16.05
N ILE A 99 -8.89 -1.78 -16.07
CA ILE A 99 -8.65 -0.94 -14.90
C ILE A 99 -9.60 -1.31 -13.76
N VAL A 100 -10.92 -1.35 -14.04
CA VAL A 100 -11.94 -1.68 -13.04
C VAL A 100 -11.80 -3.12 -12.55
N SER A 101 -11.38 -4.06 -13.41
CA SER A 101 -11.08 -5.44 -12.98
C SER A 101 -9.93 -5.49 -11.97
N GLY A 102 -8.90 -4.67 -12.16
CA GLY A 102 -7.81 -4.49 -11.20
C GLY A 102 -8.29 -3.89 -9.87
N VAL A 103 -9.17 -2.87 -9.93
CA VAL A 103 -9.78 -2.28 -8.72
C VAL A 103 -10.61 -3.33 -7.97
N ALA A 104 -11.46 -4.08 -8.69
CA ALA A 104 -12.26 -5.14 -8.09
C ALA A 104 -11.38 -6.24 -7.45
N GLU A 105 -10.24 -6.59 -8.09
CA GLU A 105 -9.28 -7.54 -7.51
C GLU A 105 -8.68 -7.00 -6.21
N GLY A 106 -8.25 -5.74 -6.17
CA GLY A 106 -7.77 -5.10 -4.94
C GLY A 106 -8.85 -5.10 -3.84
N CYS A 107 -10.10 -4.84 -4.20
CA CYS A 107 -11.23 -4.91 -3.27
C CYS A 107 -11.43 -6.34 -2.72
N ARG A 108 -11.37 -7.38 -3.56
CA ARG A 108 -11.42 -8.79 -3.10
C ARG A 108 -10.28 -9.14 -2.15
N GLN A 109 -9.06 -8.67 -2.44
CA GLN A 109 -7.91 -8.90 -1.57
C GLN A 109 -8.09 -8.22 -0.21
N SER A 110 -8.65 -7.02 -0.17
CA SER A 110 -8.86 -6.25 1.06
C SER A 110 -10.14 -6.62 1.81
N GLY A 111 -11.10 -7.27 1.15
CA GLY A 111 -12.44 -7.53 1.68
C GLY A 111 -13.37 -6.31 1.66
N ALA A 112 -12.98 -5.21 0.99
CA ALA A 112 -13.86 -4.08 0.73
C ALA A 112 -14.78 -4.36 -0.45
N ALA A 113 -15.97 -3.75 -0.47
CA ALA A 113 -16.85 -3.78 -1.63
C ALA A 113 -16.61 -2.58 -2.54
N LEU A 114 -16.53 -2.79 -3.85
CA LEU A 114 -16.56 -1.70 -4.82
C LEU A 114 -18.01 -1.28 -5.05
N VAL A 115 -18.43 -0.21 -4.38
CA VAL A 115 -19.85 0.20 -4.34
C VAL A 115 -20.22 1.27 -5.36
N GLY A 116 -19.27 1.76 -6.13
CA GLY A 116 -19.47 2.77 -7.16
C GLY A 116 -18.15 3.35 -7.64
N GLY A 117 -18.24 4.34 -8.49
CA GLY A 117 -17.11 5.05 -9.05
C GLY A 117 -17.56 6.00 -10.15
N GLU A 118 -16.61 6.70 -10.78
CA GLU A 118 -16.85 7.61 -11.87
C GLU A 118 -15.81 7.41 -12.97
N THR A 119 -16.25 7.48 -14.22
CA THR A 119 -15.35 7.53 -15.38
C THR A 119 -15.67 8.79 -16.16
N ALA A 120 -14.75 9.75 -16.15
CA ALA A 120 -14.89 11.03 -16.85
C ALA A 120 -14.00 11.07 -18.08
N GLU A 121 -14.61 11.23 -19.26
CA GLU A 121 -13.88 11.54 -20.48
C GLU A 121 -13.60 13.06 -20.53
N MET A 122 -12.32 13.41 -20.54
CA MET A 122 -11.86 14.80 -20.49
C MET A 122 -10.83 15.07 -21.62
N PRO A 123 -11.32 15.20 -22.88
CA PRO A 123 -10.47 15.55 -24.00
C PRO A 123 -9.82 16.92 -23.75
N ASP A 124 -8.63 17.11 -24.29
CA ASP A 124 -7.78 18.29 -24.13
C ASP A 124 -7.14 18.45 -22.73
N MET A 125 -7.68 17.86 -21.65
CA MET A 125 -6.99 17.75 -20.36
C MET A 125 -6.03 16.57 -20.33
N TYR A 126 -6.43 15.46 -20.92
CA TYR A 126 -5.62 14.24 -21.07
C TYR A 126 -5.45 13.95 -22.56
N SER A 127 -4.28 13.48 -22.97
CA SER A 127 -4.08 12.96 -24.31
C SER A 127 -4.95 11.72 -24.55
N GLN A 128 -5.20 11.36 -25.79
CA GLN A 128 -6.17 10.31 -26.17
C GLN A 128 -5.96 8.97 -25.40
N ASP A 129 -4.71 8.58 -25.17
CA ASP A 129 -4.38 7.31 -24.51
C ASP A 129 -4.07 7.43 -23.01
N GLU A 130 -4.03 8.65 -22.50
CA GLU A 130 -3.73 8.94 -21.12
C GLU A 130 -4.96 8.84 -20.22
N TYR A 131 -4.72 8.45 -18.98
CA TYR A 131 -5.73 8.46 -17.92
C TYR A 131 -5.06 8.64 -16.57
N ASP A 132 -5.85 9.07 -15.59
CA ASP A 132 -5.51 9.05 -14.19
C ASP A 132 -6.49 8.15 -13.43
N LEU A 133 -6.03 7.57 -12.32
CA LEU A 133 -6.81 6.68 -11.48
C LEU A 133 -6.57 7.04 -10.02
N ALA A 134 -7.64 7.41 -9.34
CA ALA A 134 -7.67 7.66 -7.92
C ALA A 134 -8.77 6.83 -7.23
N GLY A 135 -8.64 6.64 -5.94
CA GLY A 135 -9.57 5.88 -5.13
C GLY A 135 -9.91 6.56 -3.82
N TYR A 136 -11.02 6.12 -3.25
CA TYR A 136 -11.49 6.50 -1.94
C TYR A 136 -11.96 5.26 -1.19
N ALA A 137 -11.38 5.03 -0.03
CA ALA A 137 -11.72 3.92 0.85
C ALA A 137 -12.38 4.42 2.12
N THR A 138 -13.35 3.65 2.63
CA THR A 138 -13.88 3.83 3.97
C THR A 138 -13.80 2.52 4.72
N GLY A 139 -13.30 2.59 5.94
CA GLY A 139 -13.30 1.51 6.91
C GLY A 139 -13.92 1.94 8.22
N VAL A 140 -14.04 1.01 9.15
CA VAL A 140 -14.57 1.23 10.50
C VAL A 140 -13.68 0.59 11.54
N VAL A 141 -13.54 1.26 12.66
CA VAL A 141 -12.89 0.73 13.87
C VAL A 141 -13.69 1.16 15.10
N ASP A 142 -13.73 0.33 16.13
CA ASP A 142 -14.28 0.77 17.41
C ASP A 142 -13.28 1.70 18.11
N GLN A 143 -13.77 2.78 18.74
CA GLN A 143 -12.91 3.84 19.30
C GLN A 143 -11.80 3.29 20.22
N ASP A 144 -12.11 2.29 21.02
CA ASP A 144 -11.16 1.66 21.96
C ASP A 144 -10.18 0.69 21.28
N LYS A 145 -10.34 0.42 19.98
CA LYS A 145 -9.47 -0.43 19.15
C LYS A 145 -8.63 0.35 18.14
N MET A 146 -8.80 1.67 18.10
CA MET A 146 -8.00 2.51 17.20
C MET A 146 -6.52 2.40 17.52
N LEU A 147 -5.70 2.25 16.48
CA LEU A 147 -4.25 2.37 16.62
C LEU A 147 -3.88 3.86 16.65
N THR A 148 -3.31 4.27 17.77
CA THR A 148 -2.87 5.66 18.00
C THR A 148 -1.39 5.69 18.34
N THR A 149 -0.75 6.84 18.18
CA THR A 149 0.67 7.04 18.50
C THR A 149 1.00 6.85 19.99
N ALA A 150 0.00 6.75 20.86
CA ALA A 150 0.17 6.52 22.30
C ALA A 150 0.29 5.04 22.68
N LEU A 151 -0.04 4.11 21.77
CA LEU A 151 0.00 2.67 22.06
C LEU A 151 1.41 2.07 21.98
N PRO A 152 2.25 2.38 20.97
CA PRO A 152 3.61 1.88 20.92
C PRO A 152 4.46 2.36 22.09
N LYS A 153 5.35 1.49 22.56
CA LYS A 153 6.16 1.72 23.78
C LYS A 153 7.63 1.41 23.52
N ALA A 154 8.50 1.97 24.35
CA ALA A 154 9.89 1.54 24.40
C ALA A 154 9.96 0.04 24.74
N GLY A 155 10.75 -0.70 23.99
CA GLY A 155 10.85 -2.15 24.05
C GLY A 155 10.03 -2.90 23.01
N ASP A 156 9.04 -2.28 22.37
CA ASP A 156 8.31 -2.91 21.28
C ASP A 156 9.26 -3.29 20.14
N VAL A 157 9.07 -4.51 19.64
CA VAL A 157 9.82 -5.04 18.49
C VAL A 157 9.16 -4.57 17.20
N LEU A 158 9.97 -4.11 16.27
CA LEU A 158 9.53 -3.73 14.93
C LEU A 158 9.59 -4.94 14.01
N ILE A 159 8.44 -5.34 13.47
CA ILE A 159 8.31 -6.43 12.50
C ILE A 159 8.00 -5.82 11.14
N GLY A 160 8.92 -5.97 10.20
CA GLY A 160 8.73 -5.56 8.82
C GLY A 160 8.10 -6.66 7.99
N LEU A 161 7.11 -6.31 7.16
CA LEU A 161 6.45 -7.19 6.20
C LEU A 161 6.97 -6.92 4.79
N ALA A 162 7.19 -7.99 4.02
CA ALA A 162 7.70 -7.90 2.66
C ALA A 162 6.86 -6.98 1.77
N SER A 163 7.51 -6.12 1.00
CA SER A 163 6.89 -5.53 -0.17
C SER A 163 6.97 -6.48 -1.37
N SER A 164 6.13 -6.25 -2.37
CA SER A 164 6.17 -6.98 -3.64
C SER A 164 7.17 -6.40 -4.65
N GLY A 165 7.72 -5.24 -4.35
CA GLY A 165 8.59 -4.44 -5.21
C GLY A 165 8.56 -2.98 -4.79
N ILE A 166 8.63 -2.09 -5.76
CA ILE A 166 8.61 -0.62 -5.54
C ILE A 166 7.25 -0.16 -4.98
N HIS A 167 6.18 -0.93 -5.19
CA HIS A 167 4.79 -0.53 -4.95
C HIS A 167 4.36 0.60 -5.90
N SER A 168 3.84 1.72 -5.38
CA SER A 168 3.34 2.83 -6.21
C SER A 168 4.05 4.16 -5.96
N ASN A 169 5.15 4.17 -5.21
CA ASN A 169 5.89 5.39 -4.86
C ASN A 169 7.29 5.40 -5.47
N GLY A 170 7.86 6.61 -5.65
CA GLY A 170 9.21 6.77 -6.17
C GLY A 170 9.33 6.67 -7.69
N TYR A 171 8.24 6.55 -8.44
CA TYR A 171 8.28 6.37 -9.91
C TYR A 171 8.81 7.56 -10.68
N SER A 172 8.81 8.76 -10.13
CA SER A 172 9.48 9.92 -10.74
C SER A 172 10.99 9.70 -10.79
N LEU A 173 11.61 9.23 -9.70
CA LEU A 173 13.03 8.90 -9.65
C LEU A 173 13.34 7.68 -10.52
N VAL A 174 12.53 6.62 -10.46
CA VAL A 174 12.67 5.44 -11.34
C VAL A 174 12.72 5.84 -12.81
N ARG A 175 11.81 6.69 -13.26
CA ARG A 175 11.73 7.14 -14.65
C ARG A 175 12.91 8.04 -15.02
N GLN A 176 13.36 8.87 -14.10
CA GLN A 176 14.56 9.68 -14.30
C GLN A 176 15.77 8.77 -14.51
N VAL A 177 16.04 7.89 -13.54
CA VAL A 177 17.22 7.01 -13.54
C VAL A 177 17.20 6.06 -14.73
N LEU A 178 16.11 5.31 -14.92
CA LEU A 178 16.15 4.23 -15.93
C LEU A 178 15.96 4.76 -17.35
N PHE A 179 15.01 5.67 -17.58
CA PHE A 179 14.61 6.01 -18.95
C PHE A 179 15.27 7.28 -19.49
N LYS A 180 15.47 8.30 -18.64
CA LYS A 180 16.05 9.57 -19.10
C LYS A 180 17.56 9.54 -19.07
N ASP A 181 18.14 9.05 -17.97
CA ASP A 181 19.60 9.10 -17.78
C ASP A 181 20.31 7.91 -18.42
N ASN A 182 19.67 6.73 -18.43
CA ASN A 182 20.30 5.49 -18.88
C ASN A 182 19.66 4.84 -20.12
N ASN A 183 18.60 5.43 -20.70
CA ASN A 183 17.91 4.94 -21.90
C ASN A 183 17.49 3.45 -21.82
N VAL A 184 17.20 2.92 -20.61
CA VAL A 184 16.71 1.57 -20.40
C VAL A 184 15.34 1.39 -21.07
N LYS A 185 15.11 0.22 -21.68
CA LYS A 185 13.81 -0.12 -22.28
C LYS A 185 13.01 -0.98 -21.34
N LEU A 186 11.69 -0.86 -21.37
CA LEU A 186 10.78 -1.70 -20.59
C LEU A 186 10.90 -3.19 -20.92
N SER A 187 11.37 -3.53 -22.13
CA SER A 187 11.62 -4.91 -22.59
C SER A 187 12.97 -5.47 -22.17
N ASP A 188 13.88 -4.64 -21.61
CA ASP A 188 15.19 -5.11 -21.22
C ASP A 188 15.09 -6.10 -20.06
N GLN A 189 15.96 -7.11 -20.06
CA GLN A 189 16.02 -8.17 -19.03
C GLN A 189 17.42 -8.17 -18.38
N PRO A 190 17.71 -7.18 -17.50
CA PRO A 190 18.98 -7.18 -16.80
C PRO A 190 19.12 -8.40 -15.90
N ALA A 191 20.34 -8.93 -15.79
CA ALA A 191 20.62 -10.13 -15.00
C ALA A 191 20.21 -9.97 -13.53
N GLU A 192 20.28 -8.74 -13.01
CA GLU A 192 19.88 -8.38 -11.65
C GLU A 192 18.40 -8.65 -11.37
N LEU A 193 17.53 -8.61 -12.37
CA LEU A 193 16.08 -8.82 -12.20
C LEU A 193 15.64 -10.29 -12.35
N ASN A 194 16.61 -11.24 -12.30
CA ASN A 194 16.34 -12.68 -12.27
C ASN A 194 15.41 -13.16 -13.42
N GLY A 195 15.61 -12.62 -14.63
CA GLY A 195 14.85 -12.98 -15.82
C GLY A 195 13.55 -12.22 -16.04
N GLN A 196 13.16 -11.33 -15.14
CA GLN A 196 12.05 -10.41 -15.40
C GLN A 196 12.49 -9.28 -16.33
N THR A 197 11.56 -8.80 -17.14
CA THR A 197 11.75 -7.54 -17.84
C THR A 197 11.66 -6.37 -16.86
N VAL A 198 12.27 -5.25 -17.21
CA VAL A 198 12.13 -4.00 -16.44
C VAL A 198 10.65 -3.62 -16.30
N GLY A 199 9.87 -3.77 -17.37
CA GLY A 199 8.44 -3.47 -17.35
C GLY A 199 7.65 -4.35 -16.38
N GLU A 200 7.92 -5.65 -16.32
CA GLU A 200 7.29 -6.58 -15.38
C GLU A 200 7.64 -6.24 -13.93
N ALA A 201 8.91 -5.98 -13.64
CA ALA A 201 9.35 -5.59 -12.31
C ALA A 201 8.69 -4.27 -11.85
N LEU A 202 8.55 -3.29 -12.76
CA LEU A 202 7.94 -2.00 -12.47
C LEU A 202 6.40 -2.05 -12.38
N LEU A 203 5.72 -3.02 -13.00
CA LEU A 203 4.27 -3.17 -12.89
C LEU A 203 3.83 -4.14 -11.80
N THR A 204 4.74 -4.73 -11.04
CA THR A 204 4.36 -5.56 -9.88
C THR A 204 3.42 -4.78 -8.96
N PRO A 205 2.19 -5.30 -8.68
CA PRO A 205 1.22 -4.57 -7.89
C PRO A 205 1.66 -4.36 -6.44
N THR A 206 1.20 -3.27 -5.85
CA THR A 206 1.34 -3.00 -4.41
C THR A 206 0.63 -4.09 -3.60
N ARG A 207 1.29 -4.59 -2.57
CA ARG A 207 0.73 -5.60 -1.67
C ARG A 207 -0.35 -5.01 -0.76
N ILE A 208 -1.43 -5.76 -0.57
CA ILE A 208 -2.53 -5.43 0.35
C ILE A 208 -2.39 -6.28 1.60
N TYR A 209 -2.25 -5.64 2.78
CA TYR A 209 -1.91 -6.30 4.05
C TYR A 209 -3.11 -6.58 4.96
N VAL A 210 -4.35 -6.34 4.50
CA VAL A 210 -5.54 -6.43 5.35
C VAL A 210 -5.73 -7.82 5.93
N LYS A 211 -5.74 -8.85 5.08
CA LYS A 211 -6.04 -10.23 5.51
C LYS A 211 -5.05 -10.76 6.55
N PRO A 212 -3.72 -10.57 6.41
CA PRO A 212 -2.77 -11.03 7.42
C PRO A 212 -2.74 -10.15 8.67
N VAL A 213 -2.97 -8.84 8.59
CA VAL A 213 -2.71 -7.90 9.69
C VAL A 213 -3.97 -7.57 10.50
N LEU A 214 -5.13 -7.37 9.88
CA LEU A 214 -6.37 -7.00 10.57
C LEU A 214 -6.77 -7.98 11.70
N PRO A 215 -6.67 -9.32 11.52
CA PRO A 215 -6.97 -10.25 12.61
C PRO A 215 -6.05 -10.09 13.83
N LEU A 216 -4.79 -9.69 13.63
CA LEU A 216 -3.82 -9.44 14.70
C LEU A 216 -4.15 -8.15 15.46
N ILE A 217 -4.56 -7.11 14.74
CA ILE A 217 -5.06 -5.86 15.32
C ILE A 217 -6.30 -6.14 16.19
N LYS A 218 -7.28 -6.87 15.65
CA LYS A 218 -8.52 -7.22 16.37
C LYS A 218 -8.27 -8.02 17.65
N LYS A 219 -7.19 -8.82 17.70
CA LYS A 219 -6.76 -9.57 18.90
C LYS A 219 -5.95 -8.71 19.88
N GLY A 220 -5.65 -7.45 19.56
CA GLY A 220 -4.85 -6.57 20.42
C GLY A 220 -3.37 -6.96 20.51
N LEU A 221 -2.83 -7.66 19.50
CA LEU A 221 -1.44 -8.11 19.47
C LEU A 221 -0.48 -7.07 18.89
N ILE A 222 -1.01 -5.99 18.28
CA ILE A 222 -0.26 -4.96 17.58
C ILE A 222 -0.51 -3.63 18.27
N HIS A 223 0.56 -2.89 18.58
CA HIS A 223 0.50 -1.56 19.17
C HIS A 223 0.50 -0.44 18.12
N GLY A 224 1.08 -0.68 16.95
CA GLY A 224 1.14 0.32 15.88
C GLY A 224 1.41 -0.32 14.53
N VAL A 225 0.99 0.36 13.47
CA VAL A 225 1.19 -0.02 12.07
C VAL A 225 1.67 1.19 11.29
N SER A 226 2.68 1.00 10.46
CA SER A 226 3.14 2.01 9.50
C SER A 226 3.09 1.44 8.08
N HIS A 227 2.37 2.08 7.18
CA HIS A 227 2.38 1.82 5.74
C HIS A 227 3.53 2.62 5.11
N ILE A 228 4.46 1.94 4.44
CA ILE A 228 5.65 2.57 3.87
C ILE A 228 5.37 3.01 2.44
N THR A 229 5.19 4.29 2.24
CA THR A 229 4.82 4.96 0.99
C THR A 229 5.87 5.98 0.55
N GLY A 230 5.47 7.06 -0.13
CA GLY A 230 6.37 8.15 -0.51
C GLY A 230 7.09 8.75 0.70
N GLY A 231 8.34 9.11 0.54
CA GLY A 231 9.22 9.52 1.64
C GLY A 231 9.87 8.34 2.40
N GLY A 232 9.59 7.09 1.96
CA GLY A 232 10.23 5.86 2.45
C GLY A 232 10.11 5.65 3.96
N LEU A 233 11.11 4.99 4.53
CA LEU A 233 11.15 4.68 5.97
C LEU A 233 11.22 5.94 6.85
N PRO A 234 12.04 6.96 6.52
CA PRO A 234 12.20 8.14 7.39
C PRO A 234 10.91 8.93 7.62
N GLU A 235 10.07 9.09 6.60
CA GLU A 235 8.85 9.88 6.72
C GLU A 235 7.66 9.08 7.27
N ASN A 236 7.60 7.75 7.01
CA ASN A 236 6.42 6.97 7.36
C ASN A 236 6.54 6.26 8.71
N LEU A 237 7.68 5.64 9.03
CA LEU A 237 7.83 4.88 10.27
C LEU A 237 7.58 5.73 11.53
N PRO A 238 8.07 6.99 11.63
CA PRO A 238 7.84 7.84 12.80
C PRO A 238 6.38 8.28 13.01
N ARG A 239 5.50 8.10 12.03
CA ARG A 239 4.07 8.47 12.14
C ARG A 239 3.27 7.56 13.07
N MET A 240 3.78 6.34 13.35
CA MET A 240 3.03 5.39 14.15
C MET A 240 3.28 5.49 15.66
N PHE A 241 4.27 6.27 16.14
CA PHE A 241 4.63 6.36 17.55
C PHE A 241 4.87 7.80 18.03
N ALA A 242 4.83 7.98 19.36
CA ALA A 242 4.98 9.29 19.99
C ALA A 242 6.38 9.89 19.81
N ASP A 243 6.48 11.22 19.92
CA ASP A 243 7.75 11.97 19.78
C ASP A 243 8.82 11.60 20.82
N SER A 244 8.42 10.99 21.94
CA SER A 244 9.32 10.48 22.99
C SER A 244 10.03 9.19 22.63
N LEU A 245 9.65 8.54 21.50
CA LEU A 245 10.21 7.27 21.05
C LEU A 245 11.11 7.44 19.84
N GLN A 246 12.02 6.50 19.68
CA GLN A 246 12.94 6.37 18.57
C GLN A 246 12.89 4.96 18.04
N ALA A 247 12.80 4.79 16.71
CA ALA A 247 12.97 3.50 16.05
C ALA A 247 14.45 3.28 15.73
N VAL A 248 14.98 2.12 16.10
CA VAL A 248 16.32 1.68 15.71
C VAL A 248 16.16 0.39 14.92
N ILE A 249 16.50 0.42 13.65
CA ILE A 249 16.39 -0.73 12.72
C ILE A 249 17.74 -1.13 12.17
N ASP A 250 17.87 -2.41 11.83
CA ASP A 250 19.07 -2.99 11.22
C ASP A 250 18.71 -3.46 9.80
N ALA A 251 19.25 -2.74 8.81
CA ALA A 251 18.99 -2.98 7.39
C ALA A 251 19.50 -4.34 6.87
N SER A 252 20.33 -5.04 7.62
CA SER A 252 20.82 -6.38 7.29
C SER A 252 19.82 -7.51 7.60
N THR A 253 18.73 -7.22 8.31
CA THR A 253 17.80 -8.24 8.85
C THR A 253 16.75 -8.73 7.84
N TRP A 254 16.60 -8.06 6.71
CA TRP A 254 15.70 -8.48 5.63
C TRP A 254 16.39 -8.48 4.27
N PRO A 255 15.91 -9.30 3.31
CA PRO A 255 16.53 -9.36 1.99
C PRO A 255 16.27 -8.09 1.17
N LYS A 256 17.28 -7.59 0.50
CA LYS A 256 17.18 -6.50 -0.46
C LYS A 256 16.57 -7.04 -1.77
N LEU A 257 15.46 -6.48 -2.21
CA LEU A 257 14.85 -6.88 -3.47
C LEU A 257 15.71 -6.45 -4.68
N PRO A 258 15.82 -7.28 -5.72
CA PRO A 258 16.65 -7.04 -6.89
C PRO A 258 16.47 -5.67 -7.54
N ILE A 259 15.23 -5.20 -7.60
CA ILE A 259 14.89 -3.91 -8.22
C ILE A 259 15.60 -2.72 -7.55
N PHE A 260 15.77 -2.74 -6.22
CA PHE A 260 16.43 -1.65 -5.49
C PHE A 260 17.94 -1.65 -5.74
N SER A 261 18.56 -2.85 -5.82
CA SER A 261 19.99 -2.97 -6.20
C SER A 261 20.21 -2.52 -7.64
N TYR A 262 19.28 -2.83 -8.53
CA TYR A 262 19.35 -2.38 -9.92
C TYR A 262 19.22 -0.85 -10.03
N LEU A 263 18.25 -0.24 -9.36
CA LEU A 263 18.10 1.21 -9.33
C LEU A 263 19.30 1.91 -8.71
N GLN A 264 19.84 1.37 -7.61
CA GLN A 264 21.04 1.90 -6.96
C GLN A 264 22.22 1.95 -7.94
N LYS A 265 22.47 0.84 -8.63
CA LYS A 265 23.56 0.74 -9.61
C LYS A 265 23.37 1.70 -10.79
N MET A 266 22.15 1.77 -11.33
CA MET A 266 21.86 2.57 -12.53
C MET A 266 21.88 4.08 -12.27
N GLY A 267 21.49 4.51 -11.07
CA GLY A 267 21.39 5.92 -10.68
C GLY A 267 22.55 6.42 -9.82
N ASP A 268 23.48 5.54 -9.45
CA ASP A 268 24.55 5.83 -8.46
C ASP A 268 23.95 6.44 -7.18
N LEU A 269 22.79 5.86 -6.75
CA LEU A 269 22.00 6.38 -5.63
C LEU A 269 22.66 6.01 -4.30
N ASP A 270 22.75 6.95 -3.40
CA ASP A 270 23.21 6.69 -2.04
C ASP A 270 22.12 6.09 -1.14
N ALA A 271 22.44 5.85 0.13
CA ALA A 271 21.49 5.26 1.07
C ALA A 271 20.33 6.22 1.39
N ASP A 272 20.60 7.52 1.48
CA ASP A 272 19.60 8.53 1.81
C ASP A 272 18.58 8.67 0.67
N ASP A 273 19.06 8.67 -0.59
CA ASP A 273 18.21 8.65 -1.78
C ASP A 273 17.26 7.43 -1.77
N LEU A 274 17.82 6.25 -1.48
CA LEU A 274 17.07 4.99 -1.50
C LEU A 274 16.04 4.91 -0.37
N TYR A 275 16.48 5.09 0.88
CA TYR A 275 15.60 4.98 2.04
C TYR A 275 14.61 6.15 2.16
N GLY A 276 14.96 7.32 1.65
CA GLY A 276 14.08 8.49 1.59
C GLY A 276 13.04 8.45 0.46
N THR A 277 13.20 7.55 -0.52
CA THR A 277 12.30 7.48 -1.68
C THR A 277 11.48 6.19 -1.69
N PHE A 278 12.09 5.05 -1.35
CA PHE A 278 11.54 3.71 -1.56
C PHE A 278 11.25 2.97 -0.26
N ASN A 279 10.40 1.95 -0.36
CA ASN A 279 10.10 1.06 0.76
C ASN A 279 11.23 0.07 1.11
N MET A 280 12.25 -0.04 0.29
CA MET A 280 13.44 -0.87 0.44
C MET A 280 13.15 -2.36 0.77
N GLY A 281 12.00 -2.87 0.34
CA GLY A 281 11.57 -4.26 0.57
C GLY A 281 10.59 -4.44 1.73
N LEU A 282 10.23 -3.38 2.43
CA LEU A 282 9.29 -3.37 3.54
C LEU A 282 8.08 -2.51 3.22
N GLY A 283 6.94 -3.11 2.90
CA GLY A 283 5.74 -2.34 2.57
C GLY A 283 4.91 -1.94 3.79
N MET A 284 5.05 -2.67 4.91
CA MET A 284 4.38 -2.38 6.17
C MET A 284 5.26 -2.75 7.35
N ILE A 285 5.17 -1.99 8.44
CA ILE A 285 5.92 -2.26 9.68
C ILE A 285 4.94 -2.25 10.85
N LEU A 286 5.06 -3.25 11.72
CA LEU A 286 4.25 -3.42 12.92
C LEU A 286 5.10 -3.17 14.17
N ALA A 287 4.55 -2.46 15.15
CA ALA A 287 5.10 -2.39 16.51
C ALA A 287 4.38 -3.42 17.38
N VAL A 288 5.14 -4.33 18.00
CA VAL A 288 4.62 -5.51 18.72
C VAL A 288 5.31 -5.66 20.06
N ALA A 289 4.54 -5.86 21.12
CA ALA A 289 5.12 -6.18 22.44
C ALA A 289 6.01 -7.44 22.36
N PRO A 290 7.16 -7.49 23.05
CA PRO A 290 8.12 -8.61 22.97
C PRO A 290 7.47 -9.98 23.19
N GLU A 291 6.53 -10.09 24.13
CA GLU A 291 5.81 -11.32 24.44
C GLU A 291 4.88 -11.81 23.33
N ASN A 292 4.45 -10.92 22.41
CA ASN A 292 3.54 -11.25 21.32
C ASN A 292 4.26 -11.56 20.00
N VAL A 293 5.57 -11.31 19.89
CA VAL A 293 6.33 -11.41 18.64
C VAL A 293 6.21 -12.79 18.00
N ALA A 294 6.39 -13.86 18.76
CA ALA A 294 6.29 -15.22 18.25
C ALA A 294 4.90 -15.51 17.66
N ALA A 295 3.84 -15.15 18.38
CA ALA A 295 2.46 -15.36 17.95
C ALA A 295 2.13 -14.55 16.68
N VAL A 296 2.63 -13.32 16.59
CA VAL A 296 2.44 -12.45 15.41
C VAL A 296 3.17 -13.03 14.20
N GLN A 297 4.46 -13.41 14.34
CA GLN A 297 5.22 -13.98 13.23
C GLN A 297 4.67 -15.33 12.75
N ASP A 298 4.22 -16.19 13.67
CA ASP A 298 3.58 -17.45 13.31
C ASP A 298 2.29 -17.24 12.53
N ALA A 299 1.46 -16.27 12.93
CA ALA A 299 0.23 -15.95 12.25
C ALA A 299 0.49 -15.34 10.85
N LEU A 300 1.47 -14.44 10.72
CA LEU A 300 1.88 -13.88 9.43
C LEU A 300 2.38 -14.99 8.50
N LYS A 301 3.23 -15.89 8.99
CA LYS A 301 3.72 -17.05 8.22
C LYS A 301 2.59 -17.97 7.76
N GLN A 302 1.60 -18.25 8.63
CA GLN A 302 0.42 -19.03 8.27
C GLN A 302 -0.43 -18.35 7.20
N ALA A 303 -0.45 -17.02 7.18
CA ALA A 303 -1.10 -16.21 6.15
C ALA A 303 -0.27 -16.10 4.84
N GLY A 304 0.94 -16.67 4.79
CA GLY A 304 1.83 -16.59 3.63
C GLY A 304 2.60 -15.26 3.52
N GLU A 305 2.72 -14.52 4.63
CA GLU A 305 3.45 -13.25 4.66
C GLU A 305 4.87 -13.43 5.19
N ASP A 306 5.86 -13.05 4.37
CA ASP A 306 7.24 -12.97 4.81
C ASP A 306 7.42 -11.76 5.74
N SER A 307 8.03 -11.99 6.90
CA SER A 307 8.25 -10.95 7.89
C SER A 307 9.52 -11.16 8.70
N TRP A 308 10.12 -10.05 9.12
CA TRP A 308 11.39 -10.04 9.85
C TRP A 308 11.33 -9.14 11.07
N GLN A 309 12.02 -9.50 12.13
CA GLN A 309 12.30 -8.57 13.24
C GLN A 309 13.40 -7.63 12.76
N ILE A 310 13.02 -6.40 12.46
CA ILE A 310 13.94 -5.42 11.84
C ILE A 310 14.57 -4.46 12.85
N GLY A 311 14.09 -4.46 14.09
CA GLY A 311 14.56 -3.54 15.12
C GLY A 311 13.61 -3.42 16.29
N ARG A 312 13.68 -2.28 16.97
CA ARG A 312 12.85 -1.99 18.15
C ARG A 312 12.61 -0.50 18.34
N LEU A 313 11.59 -0.18 19.12
CA LEU A 313 11.39 1.13 19.70
C LEU A 313 12.17 1.27 21.01
N GLN A 314 12.72 2.44 21.25
CA GLN A 314 13.35 2.82 22.51
C GLN A 314 12.97 4.24 22.90
N ASP A 315 13.26 4.65 24.14
CA ASP A 315 13.15 6.05 24.50
C ASP A 315 14.09 6.88 23.65
N ARG A 316 13.59 7.99 23.10
CA ARG A 316 14.37 8.88 22.24
C ARG A 316 15.24 9.79 23.11
N PRO A 317 16.57 9.74 22.96
CA PRO A 317 17.43 10.74 23.58
C PRO A 317 17.09 12.16 23.10
N ALA A 318 17.32 13.14 23.95
CA ALA A 318 17.11 14.53 23.56
C ALA A 318 17.94 14.89 22.32
N ASP A 319 17.33 15.59 21.39
CA ASP A 319 17.96 16.10 20.16
C ASP A 319 18.43 15.02 19.16
N GLU A 320 18.03 13.74 19.34
CA GLU A 320 18.28 12.69 18.35
C GLU A 320 17.11 12.53 17.36
N GLU A 321 17.42 11.97 16.18
CA GLU A 321 16.42 11.66 15.16
C GLU A 321 15.43 10.58 15.64
N LYS A 322 14.21 10.59 15.09
CA LYS A 322 13.18 9.58 15.42
C LYS A 322 13.47 8.20 14.84
N LEU A 323 14.31 8.11 13.82
CA LEU A 323 14.69 6.87 13.14
C LEU A 323 16.21 6.79 13.01
N ILE A 324 16.76 5.65 13.41
CA ILE A 324 18.14 5.28 13.12
C ILE A 324 18.12 4.00 12.29
N ILE A 325 18.78 4.04 11.14
CA ILE A 325 19.03 2.88 10.25
C ILE A 325 20.49 2.50 10.38
N LYS A 326 20.77 1.24 10.78
CA LYS A 326 22.13 0.69 10.93
C LYS A 326 22.45 -0.29 9.81
#